data_f16791a52e64b512d1851dbb14ca013e
#
_entry.id   f16791a52e64b512d1851dbb14ca013e
#
_cell.length_a   1.000
_cell.length_b   1.000
_cell.length_c   1.000
_cell.angle_alpha   90.00
_cell.angle_beta   90.00
_cell.angle_gamma   90.00
#
_symmetry.space_group_name_H-M   'P 1'
#
loop_
_entity.id
_entity.type
_entity.pdbx_description
1 polymer ?
#
loop_
_entity_poly.entity_id
_entity_poly.type
_entity_poly.pdbx_seq_one_letter_code
_entity_poly.pdbx_strand_id
1 'polypeptide(L)'
;MGEGHQRGEPAADGGKMIDIVAAIHKNVLARIKRFPCKSNRASSIGYFVPSLQGCLRRGVLERTKWQEKELPDIRLQMIFDEGNREERTVLRMLEDAGVVVNEQQSCGEWEKFEITYHLDGVILDGETAIPIEIKSMAPHIFDSIDTLADFHKKPWTRAYLAQIQVYMLGKNVDTGLFILKNKSTGAVKVIEVKLDLTLAEECLKVCEVINAHVKAGTLPDRIQDVEKCRDCPFKTCCAPGMNFGIELVITDDPMFEQRIDRYFELKPNEMECKEVYELIKDRVKATAKGGPIKQNIGKYLIEGKPDAKGAMRFSIDKL
;
A
#
# COMPACT_ATOMS: atom_id res chain seq x y z
N MET A 1 -29.35 25.45 69.25
CA MET A 1 -29.86 25.29 67.89
C MET A 1 -28.65 25.37 66.97
N GLY A 2 -28.12 24.23 66.56
CA GLY A 2 -26.95 24.16 65.77
C GLY A 2 -27.31 23.46 64.44
N GLU A 3 -27.32 24.16 63.37
CA GLU A 3 -27.56 23.63 62.01
C GLU A 3 -26.30 22.97 61.50
N GLY A 4 -26.40 21.66 61.33
CA GLY A 4 -25.34 20.85 60.71
C GLY A 4 -25.33 21.02 59.19
N HIS A 5 -24.29 21.64 58.66
CA HIS A 5 -23.97 21.68 57.23
C HIS A 5 -23.43 20.29 56.82
N GLN A 6 -24.23 19.48 56.15
CA GLN A 6 -23.81 18.33 55.40
C GLN A 6 -23.13 18.84 54.09
N ARG A 7 -21.81 18.64 53.99
CA ARG A 7 -21.09 18.78 52.71
C ARG A 7 -21.36 17.53 51.91
N GLY A 8 -22.14 17.66 50.83
CA GLY A 8 -22.25 16.65 49.82
C GLY A 8 -20.88 16.42 49.16
N GLU A 9 -20.41 15.19 49.19
CA GLU A 9 -19.28 14.73 48.38
C GLU A 9 -19.65 14.88 46.89
N PRO A 10 -18.76 15.44 46.03
CA PRO A 10 -19.00 15.38 44.59
C PRO A 10 -18.86 13.94 44.12
N ALA A 11 -19.91 13.42 43.52
CA ALA A 11 -19.88 12.15 42.80
C ALA A 11 -18.75 12.24 41.75
N ALA A 12 -17.73 11.40 41.91
CA ALA A 12 -16.70 11.20 40.91
C ALA A 12 -17.37 10.56 39.69
N ASP A 13 -17.71 11.40 38.73
CA ASP A 13 -18.01 10.95 37.35
C ASP A 13 -16.74 10.30 36.83
N GLY A 14 -16.69 8.99 36.86
CA GLY A 14 -15.60 8.20 36.33
C GLY A 14 -15.55 8.33 34.82
N GLY A 15 -15.10 9.45 34.33
CA GLY A 15 -14.90 9.73 32.91
C GLY A 15 -14.09 8.61 32.29
N LYS A 16 -14.73 7.83 31.43
CA LYS A 16 -14.08 6.78 30.68
C LYS A 16 -12.93 7.37 29.90
N MET A 17 -11.69 7.01 30.25
CA MET A 17 -10.51 7.49 29.52
C MET A 17 -10.69 7.20 28.03
N ILE A 18 -10.52 8.22 27.19
CA ILE A 18 -10.70 8.10 25.74
C ILE A 18 -9.62 7.16 25.19
N ASP A 19 -10.04 6.07 24.54
CA ASP A 19 -9.12 5.24 23.76
C ASP A 19 -8.72 5.97 22.48
N ILE A 20 -7.59 6.66 22.55
CA ILE A 20 -7.05 7.50 21.47
C ILE A 20 -6.76 6.65 20.23
N VAL A 21 -6.23 5.44 20.41
CA VAL A 21 -5.88 4.55 19.28
C VAL A 21 -7.14 4.11 18.55
N ALA A 22 -8.16 3.67 19.29
CA ALA A 22 -9.45 3.30 18.70
C ALA A 22 -10.10 4.49 17.97
N ALA A 23 -10.03 5.70 18.53
CA ALA A 23 -10.54 6.90 17.89
C ALA A 23 -9.82 7.23 16.57
N ILE A 24 -8.49 7.13 16.55
CA ILE A 24 -7.68 7.29 15.32
C ILE A 24 -8.05 6.24 14.28
N HIS A 25 -8.09 4.96 14.66
CA HIS A 25 -8.44 3.87 13.76
C HIS A 25 -9.85 4.03 13.18
N LYS A 26 -10.82 4.41 14.01
CA LYS A 26 -12.19 4.71 13.56
C LYS A 26 -12.21 5.82 12.50
N ASN A 27 -11.44 6.89 12.70
CA ASN A 27 -11.33 7.97 11.72
C ASN A 27 -10.68 7.50 10.41
N VAL A 28 -9.61 6.69 10.48
CA VAL A 28 -8.97 6.11 9.29
C VAL A 28 -9.94 5.24 8.52
N LEU A 29 -10.64 4.31 9.19
CA LEU A 29 -11.64 3.42 8.59
C LEU A 29 -12.76 4.19 7.88
N ALA A 30 -13.24 5.28 8.44
CA ALA A 30 -14.30 6.10 7.85
C ALA A 30 -13.92 6.72 6.49
N ARG A 31 -12.61 6.87 6.24
CA ARG A 31 -12.05 7.44 4.98
C ARG A 31 -11.73 6.38 3.94
N ILE A 32 -11.61 5.11 4.32
CA ILE A 32 -11.37 3.99 3.40
C ILE A 32 -12.64 3.72 2.60
N LYS A 33 -12.66 4.14 1.33
CA LYS A 33 -13.82 4.02 0.44
C LYS A 33 -13.41 3.61 -0.96
N ARG A 34 -14.34 2.99 -1.69
CA ARG A 34 -14.20 2.75 -3.12
C ARG A 34 -14.70 3.97 -3.89
N PHE A 35 -13.95 4.33 -4.92
CA PHE A 35 -14.32 5.41 -5.80
C PHE A 35 -14.39 4.92 -7.25
N PRO A 36 -15.34 5.38 -8.05
CA PRO A 36 -15.38 5.09 -9.48
C PRO A 36 -14.07 5.46 -10.16
N CYS A 37 -13.58 4.57 -10.99
CA CYS A 37 -12.40 4.80 -11.81
C CYS A 37 -12.83 4.89 -13.27
N LYS A 38 -12.92 6.10 -13.81
CA LYS A 38 -13.42 6.35 -15.19
C LYS A 38 -12.30 6.55 -16.22
N SER A 39 -11.06 6.67 -15.77
CA SER A 39 -9.88 6.96 -16.59
C SER A 39 -8.68 6.11 -16.19
N ASN A 40 -7.66 6.09 -17.02
CA ASN A 40 -6.36 5.52 -16.69
C ASN A 40 -5.60 6.55 -15.83
N ARG A 41 -5.36 6.26 -14.57
CA ARG A 41 -4.59 7.17 -13.70
C ARG A 41 -3.11 7.01 -13.96
N ALA A 42 -2.40 8.10 -14.26
CA ALA A 42 -0.96 8.08 -14.51
C ALA A 42 -0.17 7.35 -13.42
N SER A 43 -0.53 7.56 -12.14
CA SER A 43 0.06 6.87 -10.98
C SER A 43 -0.16 5.35 -10.96
N SER A 44 -1.07 4.82 -11.78
CA SER A 44 -1.39 3.40 -11.83
C SER A 44 -0.90 2.71 -13.10
N ILE A 45 -0.58 3.45 -14.16
CA ILE A 45 -0.23 2.91 -15.48
C ILE A 45 0.91 1.90 -15.37
N GLY A 46 1.94 2.18 -14.58
CA GLY A 46 3.09 1.27 -14.42
C GLY A 46 2.75 -0.11 -13.86
N TYR A 47 1.60 -0.25 -13.18
CA TYR A 47 1.11 -1.57 -12.76
C TYR A 47 0.46 -2.37 -13.91
N PHE A 48 0.29 -1.75 -15.08
CA PHE A 48 -0.36 -2.37 -16.24
C PHE A 48 0.62 -2.64 -17.38
N VAL A 49 1.72 -1.91 -17.43
CA VAL A 49 2.76 -1.96 -18.48
C VAL A 49 3.55 -3.26 -18.43
N PRO A 50 3.55 -4.10 -19.49
CA PRO A 50 4.22 -5.39 -19.52
C PRO A 50 5.74 -5.34 -19.31
N SER A 51 6.45 -4.37 -19.88
CA SER A 51 7.91 -4.22 -19.68
C SER A 51 8.28 -3.92 -18.22
N LEU A 52 7.36 -3.30 -17.49
CA LEU A 52 7.46 -3.10 -16.04
C LEU A 52 6.85 -4.27 -15.24
N GLN A 53 6.63 -5.40 -15.92
CA GLN A 53 5.99 -6.58 -15.35
C GLN A 53 4.56 -6.30 -14.85
N GLY A 54 3.84 -5.40 -15.46
CA GLY A 54 2.45 -5.06 -15.14
C GLY A 54 1.43 -6.11 -15.64
N CYS A 55 0.16 -5.85 -15.40
CA CYS A 55 -0.96 -6.69 -15.78
C CYS A 55 -2.06 -5.85 -16.45
N LEU A 56 -2.23 -5.97 -17.76
CA LEU A 56 -3.28 -5.30 -18.54
C LEU A 56 -4.67 -5.55 -17.98
N ARG A 57 -4.95 -6.81 -17.61
CA ARG A 57 -6.25 -7.21 -17.04
C ARG A 57 -6.57 -6.42 -15.77
N ARG A 58 -5.57 -6.15 -14.91
CA ARG A 58 -5.75 -5.28 -13.73
C ARG A 58 -6.22 -3.87 -14.14
N GLY A 59 -5.65 -3.30 -15.20
CA GLY A 59 -6.06 -1.98 -15.71
C GLY A 59 -7.53 -1.94 -16.13
N VAL A 60 -8.01 -2.96 -16.83
CA VAL A 60 -9.43 -3.08 -17.20
C VAL A 60 -10.31 -3.27 -15.98
N LEU A 61 -9.90 -4.08 -15.00
CA LEU A 61 -10.63 -4.30 -13.75
C LEU A 61 -10.73 -3.03 -12.90
N GLU A 62 -9.68 -2.21 -12.84
CA GLU A 62 -9.72 -0.89 -12.18
C GLU A 62 -10.87 -0.03 -12.74
N ARG A 63 -11.12 -0.09 -14.05
CA ARG A 63 -12.15 0.68 -14.75
C ARG A 63 -13.55 0.07 -14.65
N THR A 64 -13.65 -1.26 -14.72
CA THR A 64 -14.93 -1.97 -14.89
C THR A 64 -15.44 -2.63 -13.62
N LYS A 65 -14.55 -2.95 -12.68
CA LYS A 65 -14.84 -3.70 -11.44
C LYS A 65 -14.30 -2.99 -10.18
N TRP A 66 -14.22 -1.67 -10.21
CA TRP A 66 -13.72 -0.87 -9.08
C TRP A 66 -14.48 -1.15 -7.78
N GLN A 67 -15.75 -1.57 -7.84
CA GLN A 67 -16.55 -1.96 -6.67
C GLN A 67 -16.04 -3.24 -6.00
N GLU A 68 -15.38 -4.11 -6.76
CA GLU A 68 -14.84 -5.39 -6.29
C GLU A 68 -13.37 -5.28 -5.83
N LYS A 69 -12.76 -4.09 -5.96
CA LYS A 69 -11.40 -3.82 -5.52
C LYS A 69 -11.26 -4.04 -4.02
N GLU A 70 -10.29 -4.85 -3.60
CA GLU A 70 -9.93 -4.94 -2.18
C GLU A 70 -9.47 -3.58 -1.65
N LEU A 71 -10.02 -3.18 -0.52
CA LEU A 71 -9.65 -1.91 0.12
C LEU A 71 -8.35 -2.10 0.93
N PRO A 72 -7.55 -1.04 1.08
CA PRO A 72 -6.41 -1.09 1.99
C PRO A 72 -6.88 -1.36 3.42
N ASP A 73 -6.07 -2.05 4.19
CA ASP A 73 -6.24 -2.10 5.64
C ASP A 73 -5.88 -0.74 6.29
N ILE A 74 -6.13 -0.63 7.59
CA ILE A 74 -5.84 0.60 8.35
C ILE A 74 -4.36 0.98 8.22
N ARG A 75 -3.45 0.01 8.32
CA ARG A 75 -2.00 0.25 8.26
C ARG A 75 -1.59 0.80 6.90
N LEU A 76 -2.06 0.20 5.83
CA LEU A 76 -1.74 0.64 4.47
C LEU A 76 -2.33 2.03 4.19
N GLN A 77 -3.55 2.30 4.68
CA GLN A 77 -4.16 3.63 4.56
C GLN A 77 -3.34 4.69 5.31
N MET A 78 -2.86 4.38 6.52
CA MET A 78 -2.00 5.30 7.28
C MET A 78 -0.67 5.58 6.54
N ILE A 79 -0.12 4.58 5.84
CA ILE A 79 1.07 4.78 4.99
C ILE A 79 0.79 5.74 3.84
N PHE A 80 -0.37 5.63 3.19
CA PHE A 80 -0.78 6.56 2.12
C PHE A 80 -1.01 7.97 2.65
N ASP A 81 -1.70 8.09 3.78
CA ASP A 81 -1.94 9.39 4.43
C ASP A 81 -0.63 10.09 4.80
N GLU A 82 0.35 9.32 5.29
CA GLU A 82 1.67 9.83 5.61
C GLU A 82 2.42 10.26 4.34
N GLY A 83 2.29 9.51 3.25
CA GLY A 83 2.83 9.90 1.95
C GLY A 83 2.37 11.30 1.55
N ASN A 84 1.06 11.57 1.64
CA ASN A 84 0.47 12.86 1.28
C ASN A 84 0.91 14.01 2.22
N ARG A 85 1.24 13.72 3.48
CA ARG A 85 1.79 14.73 4.41
C ARG A 85 3.23 15.07 4.05
N GLU A 86 4.02 14.05 3.78
CA GLU A 86 5.42 14.17 3.45
C GLU A 86 5.64 14.91 2.12
N GLU A 87 4.78 14.72 1.16
CA GLU A 87 4.78 15.47 -0.11
C GLU A 87 4.65 16.98 0.16
N ARG A 88 3.67 17.40 0.94
CA ARG A 88 3.52 18.82 1.34
C ARG A 88 4.72 19.33 2.10
N THR A 89 5.37 18.47 2.89
CA THR A 89 6.59 18.84 3.62
C THR A 89 7.74 19.10 2.65
N VAL A 90 7.91 18.26 1.61
CA VAL A 90 8.96 18.47 0.59
C VAL A 90 8.69 19.73 -0.22
N LEU A 91 7.44 19.99 -0.63
CA LEU A 91 7.09 21.21 -1.36
C LEU A 91 7.46 22.47 -0.53
N ARG A 92 7.18 22.47 0.77
CA ARG A 92 7.59 23.57 1.67
C ARG A 92 9.12 23.67 1.80
N MET A 93 9.84 22.55 1.90
CA MET A 93 11.31 22.56 1.93
C MET A 93 11.91 23.18 0.65
N LEU A 94 11.31 22.93 -0.50
CA LEU A 94 11.74 23.53 -1.77
C LEU A 94 11.48 25.05 -1.77
N GLU A 95 10.31 25.47 -1.31
CA GLU A 95 9.92 26.87 -1.19
C GLU A 95 10.84 27.62 -0.23
N ASP A 96 11.11 27.06 0.96
CA ASP A 96 12.04 27.61 1.96
C ASP A 96 13.48 27.74 1.40
N ALA A 97 13.86 26.85 0.50
CA ALA A 97 15.15 26.89 -0.20
C ALA A 97 15.19 27.86 -1.39
N GLY A 98 14.08 28.56 -1.67
CA GLY A 98 13.97 29.48 -2.80
C GLY A 98 13.74 28.81 -4.15
N VAL A 99 13.41 27.50 -4.17
CA VAL A 99 13.04 26.80 -5.39
C VAL A 99 11.56 27.04 -5.69
N VAL A 100 11.28 27.67 -6.82
CA VAL A 100 9.90 27.96 -7.23
C VAL A 100 9.28 26.71 -7.84
N VAL A 101 8.26 26.17 -7.20
CA VAL A 101 7.48 25.04 -7.71
C VAL A 101 6.13 25.56 -8.19
N ASN A 102 5.92 25.51 -9.49
CA ASN A 102 4.65 25.85 -10.12
C ASN A 102 3.75 24.61 -10.26
N GLU A 103 2.50 24.83 -10.62
CA GLU A 103 1.52 23.78 -10.87
C GLU A 103 1.43 22.73 -9.75
N GLN A 104 1.62 23.14 -8.49
CA GLN A 104 1.51 22.24 -7.36
C GLN A 104 0.13 21.59 -7.31
N GLN A 105 0.10 20.25 -7.18
CA GLN A 105 -1.15 19.47 -7.13
C GLN A 105 -2.07 19.71 -8.33
N SER A 106 -1.50 20.08 -9.48
CA SER A 106 -2.31 20.32 -10.67
C SER A 106 -2.85 19.01 -11.24
N CYS A 107 -4.12 19.05 -11.64
CA CYS A 107 -4.79 17.93 -12.28
C CYS A 107 -4.94 18.20 -13.77
N GLY A 108 -4.79 17.17 -14.57
CA GLY A 108 -5.04 17.26 -16.00
C GLY A 108 -5.59 15.95 -16.56
N GLU A 109 -6.09 16.06 -17.78
CA GLU A 109 -6.63 14.94 -18.52
C GLU A 109 -6.06 14.91 -19.92
N TRP A 110 -5.73 13.72 -20.39
CA TRP A 110 -5.33 13.47 -21.75
C TRP A 110 -6.41 12.63 -22.43
N GLU A 111 -7.40 13.33 -22.97
CA GLU A 111 -8.66 12.75 -23.48
C GLU A 111 -8.44 11.60 -24.47
N LYS A 112 -7.52 11.75 -25.42
CA LYS A 112 -7.24 10.72 -26.43
C LYS A 112 -6.95 9.34 -25.83
N PHE A 113 -6.26 9.30 -24.69
CA PHE A 113 -5.87 8.06 -24.02
C PHE A 113 -6.69 7.78 -22.76
N GLU A 114 -7.66 8.65 -22.46
CA GLU A 114 -8.43 8.64 -21.22
C GLU A 114 -7.49 8.56 -19.97
N ILE A 115 -6.40 9.35 -19.99
CA ILE A 115 -5.44 9.42 -18.88
C ILE A 115 -5.76 10.62 -18.02
N THR A 116 -5.90 10.41 -16.72
CA THR A 116 -5.90 11.49 -15.73
C THR A 116 -4.59 11.48 -14.94
N TYR A 117 -4.09 12.66 -14.63
CA TYR A 117 -2.85 12.83 -13.89
C TYR A 117 -2.96 13.91 -12.82
N HIS A 118 -2.13 13.77 -11.80
CA HIS A 118 -1.88 14.75 -10.76
C HIS A 118 -0.37 14.96 -10.70
N LEU A 119 0.08 16.18 -10.97
CA LEU A 119 1.48 16.57 -10.85
C LEU A 119 1.73 17.03 -9.41
N ASP A 120 2.78 16.55 -8.78
CA ASP A 120 3.20 17.06 -7.48
C ASP A 120 3.70 18.51 -7.63
N GLY A 121 4.33 18.82 -8.77
CA GLY A 121 4.71 20.17 -9.15
C GLY A 121 5.55 20.22 -10.43
N VAL A 122 5.89 21.43 -10.81
CA VAL A 122 6.79 21.74 -11.93
C VAL A 122 7.83 22.76 -11.48
N ILE A 123 9.11 22.45 -11.66
CA ILE A 123 10.22 23.38 -11.43
C ILE A 123 10.59 24.02 -12.76
N LEU A 124 10.85 25.34 -12.76
CA LEU A 124 11.37 26.03 -13.94
C LEU A 124 12.90 26.08 -13.90
N ASP A 125 13.53 25.56 -14.95
CA ASP A 125 14.95 25.73 -15.23
C ASP A 125 15.08 26.54 -16.53
N GLY A 126 15.28 27.83 -16.38
CA GLY A 126 15.14 28.75 -17.49
C GLY A 126 13.70 28.75 -18.05
N GLU A 127 13.55 28.38 -19.31
CA GLU A 127 12.25 28.24 -20.01
C GLU A 127 11.69 26.80 -19.93
N THR A 128 12.45 25.83 -19.37
CA THR A 128 12.07 24.44 -19.34
C THR A 128 11.23 24.15 -18.11
N ALA A 129 10.04 23.61 -18.32
CA ALA A 129 9.14 23.20 -17.25
C ALA A 129 9.39 21.72 -16.88
N ILE A 130 10.13 21.47 -15.80
CA ILE A 130 10.54 20.12 -15.36
C ILE A 130 9.52 19.57 -14.38
N PRO A 131 8.76 18.51 -14.74
CA PRO A 131 7.84 17.87 -13.79
C PRO A 131 8.61 17.16 -12.68
N ILE A 132 8.11 17.28 -11.48
CA ILE A 132 8.63 16.60 -10.30
C ILE A 132 7.63 15.56 -9.78
N GLU A 133 8.17 14.48 -9.27
CA GLU A 133 7.42 13.43 -8.57
C GLU A 133 8.07 13.19 -7.21
N ILE A 134 7.33 13.44 -6.14
CA ILE A 134 7.80 13.36 -4.76
C ILE A 134 7.45 12.00 -4.17
N LYS A 135 8.44 11.30 -3.62
CA LYS A 135 8.21 10.01 -2.95
C LYS A 135 8.89 9.97 -1.58
N SER A 136 8.11 9.81 -0.53
CA SER A 136 8.64 9.56 0.80
C SER A 136 8.78 8.06 1.07
N MET A 137 9.91 7.67 1.63
CA MET A 137 10.31 6.27 1.76
C MET A 137 10.79 5.93 3.18
N ALA A 138 10.61 4.67 3.58
CA ALA A 138 11.27 4.14 4.76
C ALA A 138 12.80 4.16 4.57
N PRO A 139 13.61 4.29 5.63
CA PRO A 139 15.07 4.44 5.51
C PRO A 139 15.72 3.39 4.61
N HIS A 140 15.45 2.12 4.84
CA HIS A 140 16.04 1.02 4.08
C HIS A 140 15.67 1.01 2.58
N ILE A 141 14.54 1.62 2.21
CA ILE A 141 14.15 1.80 0.81
C ILE A 141 14.88 3.00 0.22
N PHE A 142 14.88 4.13 0.94
CA PHE A 142 15.58 5.34 0.55
C PHE A 142 17.07 5.06 0.30
N ASP A 143 17.73 4.31 1.20
CA ASP A 143 19.13 3.97 1.09
C ASP A 143 19.42 2.98 -0.06
N SER A 144 18.40 2.24 -0.54
CA SER A 144 18.54 1.28 -1.63
C SER A 144 18.36 1.85 -3.03
N ILE A 145 18.01 3.14 -3.14
CA ILE A 145 17.74 3.81 -4.41
C ILE A 145 18.69 4.99 -4.58
N ASP A 146 19.67 4.83 -5.46
CA ASP A 146 20.63 5.89 -5.84
C ASP A 146 20.55 6.23 -7.33
N THR A 147 20.00 5.33 -8.14
CA THR A 147 19.90 5.48 -9.59
C THR A 147 18.51 5.05 -10.09
N LEU A 148 18.17 5.40 -11.34
CA LEU A 148 16.94 4.92 -11.98
C LEU A 148 16.86 3.40 -12.07
N ALA A 149 17.99 2.72 -12.24
CA ALA A 149 18.03 1.25 -12.28
C ALA A 149 17.52 0.62 -10.99
N ASP A 150 17.68 1.30 -9.86
CA ASP A 150 17.24 0.79 -8.56
C ASP A 150 15.72 0.75 -8.42
N PHE A 151 14.98 1.56 -9.21
CA PHE A 151 13.52 1.50 -9.24
C PHE A 151 12.98 0.16 -9.74
N HIS A 152 13.76 -0.59 -10.52
CA HIS A 152 13.38 -1.92 -10.98
C HIS A 152 13.42 -3.01 -9.90
N LYS A 153 14.05 -2.76 -8.75
CA LYS A 153 14.18 -3.75 -7.67
C LYS A 153 12.86 -4.14 -7.01
N LYS A 154 11.86 -3.26 -7.04
CA LYS A 154 10.56 -3.52 -6.41
C LYS A 154 9.38 -3.21 -7.33
N PRO A 155 8.28 -4.01 -7.30
CA PRO A 155 7.15 -3.82 -8.21
C PRO A 155 6.52 -2.42 -8.12
N TRP A 156 6.42 -1.86 -6.92
CA TRP A 156 5.79 -0.56 -6.72
C TRP A 156 6.70 0.61 -7.09
N THR A 157 8.03 0.50 -6.95
CA THR A 157 8.95 1.54 -7.43
C THR A 157 9.03 1.57 -8.96
N ARG A 158 8.95 0.42 -9.62
CA ARG A 158 8.86 0.35 -11.10
C ARG A 158 7.67 1.14 -11.65
N ALA A 159 6.53 1.11 -10.96
CA ALA A 159 5.35 1.84 -11.40
C ALA A 159 5.57 3.36 -11.46
N TYR A 160 6.46 3.91 -10.65
CA TYR A 160 6.79 5.34 -10.67
C TYR A 160 7.47 5.75 -11.98
N LEU A 161 8.26 4.85 -12.58
CA LEU A 161 8.93 5.12 -13.86
C LEU A 161 7.90 5.46 -14.95
N ALA A 162 6.82 4.70 -15.07
CA ALA A 162 5.75 4.99 -16.02
C ALA A 162 5.05 6.33 -15.73
N GLN A 163 4.83 6.64 -14.47
CA GLN A 163 4.16 7.86 -14.04
C GLN A 163 4.91 9.09 -14.51
N ILE A 164 6.23 9.16 -14.25
CA ILE A 164 7.05 10.31 -14.65
C ILE A 164 7.19 10.42 -16.18
N GLN A 165 7.26 9.29 -16.92
CA GLN A 165 7.31 9.29 -18.38
C GLN A 165 6.04 9.88 -18.99
N VAL A 166 4.87 9.54 -18.45
CA VAL A 166 3.59 10.12 -18.89
C VAL A 166 3.55 11.62 -18.63
N TYR A 167 4.10 12.08 -17.51
CA TYR A 167 4.16 13.52 -17.20
C TYR A 167 5.07 14.26 -18.16
N MET A 168 6.29 13.75 -18.42
CA MET A 168 7.24 14.35 -19.35
C MET A 168 6.67 14.44 -20.77
N LEU A 169 6.04 13.35 -21.21
CA LEU A 169 5.42 13.33 -22.55
C LEU A 169 4.24 14.31 -22.64
N GLY A 170 3.39 14.38 -21.59
CA GLY A 170 2.27 15.32 -21.52
C GLY A 170 2.69 16.79 -21.45
N LYS A 171 3.88 17.08 -20.91
CA LYS A 171 4.48 18.42 -20.86
C LYS A 171 5.38 18.72 -22.04
N ASN A 172 5.61 17.75 -22.93
CA ASN A 172 6.54 17.85 -24.06
C ASN A 172 7.95 18.28 -23.64
N VAL A 173 8.47 17.61 -22.59
CA VAL A 173 9.83 17.81 -22.06
C VAL A 173 10.55 16.46 -22.00
N ASP A 174 11.87 16.50 -22.05
CA ASP A 174 12.73 15.32 -22.05
C ASP A 174 13.38 15.01 -20.68
N THR A 175 13.09 15.83 -19.68
CA THR A 175 13.64 15.70 -18.34
C THR A 175 12.56 15.82 -17.27
N GLY A 176 12.62 14.96 -16.28
CA GLY A 176 11.80 14.99 -15.06
C GLY A 176 12.65 14.67 -13.83
N LEU A 177 12.14 14.91 -12.65
CA LEU A 177 12.86 14.68 -11.39
C LEU A 177 12.04 13.83 -10.44
N PHE A 178 12.65 12.78 -9.85
CA PHE A 178 12.18 12.23 -8.60
C PHE A 178 12.82 12.96 -7.43
N ILE A 179 12.00 13.39 -6.48
CA ILE A 179 12.47 13.92 -5.20
C ILE A 179 12.11 12.89 -4.13
N LEU A 180 13.12 12.17 -3.65
CA LEU A 180 12.96 11.12 -2.65
C LEU A 180 13.25 11.67 -1.26
N LYS A 181 12.37 11.41 -0.29
CA LYS A 181 12.56 11.82 1.11
C LYS A 181 12.60 10.62 2.04
N ASN A 182 13.60 10.56 2.90
CA ASN A 182 13.68 9.61 4.01
C ASN A 182 12.72 10.05 5.13
N LYS A 183 11.71 9.22 5.44
CA LYS A 183 10.68 9.54 6.45
C LYS A 183 11.22 9.71 7.87
N SER A 184 12.37 9.09 8.19
CA SER A 184 12.92 9.09 9.55
C SER A 184 13.94 10.20 9.77
N THR A 185 14.78 10.49 8.77
CA THR A 185 15.88 11.47 8.89
C THR A 185 15.56 12.82 8.27
N GLY A 186 14.55 12.88 7.39
CA GLY A 186 14.26 14.07 6.59
C GLY A 186 15.23 14.28 5.41
N ALA A 187 16.23 13.41 5.23
CA ALA A 187 17.18 13.52 4.11
C ALA A 187 16.46 13.43 2.76
N VAL A 188 16.94 14.19 1.78
CA VAL A 188 16.37 14.26 0.43
C VAL A 188 17.42 13.84 -0.59
N LYS A 189 16.98 13.10 -1.62
CA LYS A 189 17.74 12.79 -2.84
C LYS A 189 16.96 13.26 -4.04
N VAL A 190 17.66 13.73 -5.08
CA VAL A 190 17.08 14.05 -6.37
C VAL A 190 17.65 13.08 -7.40
N ILE A 191 16.78 12.45 -8.19
CA ILE A 191 17.17 11.56 -9.28
C ILE A 191 16.57 12.10 -10.56
N GLU A 192 17.46 12.47 -11.48
CA GLU A 192 17.08 12.94 -12.81
C GLU A 192 16.58 11.77 -13.66
N VAL A 193 15.50 12.03 -14.40
CA VAL A 193 14.89 11.08 -15.34
C VAL A 193 14.93 11.67 -16.73
N LYS A 194 15.44 10.93 -17.69
CA LYS A 194 15.30 11.27 -19.11
C LYS A 194 14.09 10.58 -19.71
N LEU A 195 13.49 11.26 -20.69
CA LEU A 195 12.36 10.70 -21.42
C LEU A 195 12.80 9.46 -22.20
N ASP A 196 12.21 8.32 -21.84
CA ASP A 196 12.30 7.07 -22.58
C ASP A 196 11.05 6.94 -23.46
N LEU A 197 11.19 7.30 -24.73
CA LEU A 197 10.10 7.26 -25.70
C LEU A 197 9.52 5.85 -25.85
N THR A 198 10.34 4.81 -25.70
CA THR A 198 9.87 3.41 -25.78
C THR A 198 8.91 3.08 -24.65
N LEU A 199 9.29 3.40 -23.42
CA LEU A 199 8.43 3.21 -22.24
C LEU A 199 7.21 4.13 -22.28
N ALA A 200 7.38 5.39 -22.69
CA ALA A 200 6.28 6.35 -22.81
C ALA A 200 5.23 5.89 -23.82
N GLU A 201 5.66 5.45 -25.02
CA GLU A 201 4.76 4.89 -26.04
C GLU A 201 4.07 3.61 -25.56
N GLU A 202 4.78 2.73 -24.85
CA GLU A 202 4.19 1.52 -24.27
C GLU A 202 3.10 1.91 -23.27
N CYS A 203 3.31 2.92 -22.42
CA CYS A 203 2.29 3.44 -21.50
C CYS A 203 1.02 3.88 -22.24
N LEU A 204 1.18 4.61 -23.35
CA LEU A 204 0.03 5.06 -24.16
C LEU A 204 -0.69 3.88 -24.83
N LYS A 205 0.04 2.94 -25.44
CA LYS A 205 -0.53 1.72 -26.04
C LYS A 205 -1.29 0.88 -25.01
N VAL A 206 -0.76 0.74 -23.81
CA VAL A 206 -1.43 0.06 -22.71
C VAL A 206 -2.77 0.74 -22.39
N CYS A 207 -2.82 2.06 -22.33
CA CYS A 207 -4.07 2.79 -22.11
C CYS A 207 -5.06 2.59 -23.25
N GLU A 208 -4.61 2.61 -24.51
CA GLU A 208 -5.48 2.32 -25.67
C GLU A 208 -6.07 0.91 -25.61
N VAL A 209 -5.26 -0.10 -25.27
CA VAL A 209 -5.71 -1.48 -25.13
C VAL A 209 -6.72 -1.61 -23.97
N ILE A 210 -6.46 -0.97 -22.83
CA ILE A 210 -7.40 -0.96 -21.70
C ILE A 210 -8.71 -0.32 -22.13
N ASN A 211 -8.68 0.85 -22.78
CA ASN A 211 -9.88 1.55 -23.25
C ASN A 211 -10.69 0.71 -24.23
N ALA A 212 -10.02 0.01 -25.17
CA ALA A 212 -10.67 -0.91 -26.11
C ALA A 212 -11.40 -2.06 -25.38
N HIS A 213 -10.77 -2.69 -24.40
CA HIS A 213 -11.40 -3.74 -23.59
C HIS A 213 -12.56 -3.21 -22.74
N VAL A 214 -12.42 -2.04 -22.13
CA VAL A 214 -13.48 -1.37 -21.36
C VAL A 214 -14.69 -1.11 -22.24
N LYS A 215 -14.46 -0.56 -23.44
CA LYS A 215 -15.53 -0.25 -24.41
C LYS A 215 -16.21 -1.52 -24.95
N ALA A 216 -15.44 -2.58 -25.18
CA ALA A 216 -15.94 -3.87 -25.65
C ALA A 216 -16.57 -4.73 -24.54
N GLY A 217 -16.45 -4.36 -23.27
CA GLY A 217 -16.88 -5.20 -22.14
C GLY A 217 -16.12 -6.51 -22.01
N THR A 218 -14.86 -6.57 -22.49
CA THR A 218 -14.03 -7.78 -22.48
C THR A 218 -12.85 -7.64 -21.52
N LEU A 219 -12.19 -8.75 -21.23
CA LEU A 219 -11.00 -8.76 -20.37
C LEU A 219 -9.82 -9.39 -21.10
N PRO A 220 -8.60 -8.82 -21.00
CA PRO A 220 -7.39 -9.48 -21.44
C PRO A 220 -7.17 -10.81 -20.71
N ASP A 221 -6.30 -11.66 -21.25
CA ASP A 221 -5.91 -12.89 -20.59
C ASP A 221 -5.25 -12.65 -19.24
N ARG A 222 -5.33 -13.65 -18.35
CA ARG A 222 -4.65 -13.61 -17.05
C ARG A 222 -3.15 -13.80 -17.26
N ILE A 223 -2.37 -13.06 -16.50
CA ILE A 223 -0.94 -13.36 -16.37
C ILE A 223 -0.76 -14.65 -15.55
N GLN A 224 0.29 -15.40 -15.87
CA GLN A 224 0.64 -16.62 -15.13
C GLN A 224 1.69 -16.36 -14.04
N ASP A 225 1.49 -15.30 -13.27
CA ASP A 225 2.40 -14.87 -12.21
C ASP A 225 1.64 -14.86 -10.87
N VAL A 226 1.75 -15.98 -10.15
CA VAL A 226 1.02 -16.21 -8.88
C VAL A 226 1.41 -15.18 -7.83
N GLU A 227 2.68 -14.78 -7.77
CA GLU A 227 3.17 -13.81 -6.78
C GLU A 227 2.53 -12.44 -6.98
N LYS A 228 2.45 -11.97 -8.23
CA LYS A 228 1.75 -10.72 -8.53
C LYS A 228 0.25 -10.80 -8.30
N CYS A 229 -0.36 -11.95 -8.61
CA CYS A 229 -1.78 -12.16 -8.38
C CYS A 229 -2.12 -12.17 -6.89
N ARG A 230 -1.24 -12.69 -6.03
CA ARG A 230 -1.44 -12.72 -4.59
C ARG A 230 -1.61 -11.32 -3.99
N ASP A 231 -0.81 -10.36 -4.46
CA ASP A 231 -0.82 -8.98 -3.97
C ASP A 231 -1.76 -8.05 -4.79
N CYS A 232 -2.48 -8.61 -5.74
CA CYS A 232 -3.40 -7.87 -6.60
C CYS A 232 -4.69 -7.53 -5.85
N PRO A 233 -5.16 -6.27 -5.85
CA PRO A 233 -6.40 -5.89 -5.20
C PRO A 233 -7.67 -6.44 -5.86
N PHE A 234 -7.53 -7.14 -6.98
CA PHE A 234 -8.63 -7.81 -7.69
C PHE A 234 -8.53 -9.34 -7.66
N LYS A 235 -7.66 -9.92 -6.82
CA LYS A 235 -7.46 -11.37 -6.76
C LYS A 235 -8.74 -12.15 -6.54
N THR A 236 -9.62 -11.66 -5.67
CA THR A 236 -10.90 -12.29 -5.35
C THR A 236 -11.84 -12.42 -6.55
N CYS A 237 -11.99 -11.38 -7.35
CA CYS A 237 -12.87 -11.43 -8.52
C CYS A 237 -12.16 -11.93 -9.79
N CYS A 238 -10.84 -11.71 -9.91
CA CYS A 238 -10.09 -12.14 -11.08
C CYS A 238 -9.74 -13.63 -11.06
N ALA A 239 -9.41 -14.18 -9.89
CA ALA A 239 -8.91 -15.54 -9.74
C ALA A 239 -9.49 -16.23 -8.49
N PRO A 240 -10.83 -16.35 -8.36
CA PRO A 240 -11.49 -16.82 -7.13
C PRO A 240 -11.12 -18.26 -6.73
N GLY A 241 -10.62 -19.08 -7.65
CA GLY A 241 -10.20 -20.45 -7.37
C GLY A 241 -8.68 -20.64 -7.33
N MET A 242 -7.90 -19.55 -7.39
CA MET A 242 -6.45 -19.68 -7.42
C MET A 242 -5.91 -19.83 -5.99
N ASN A 243 -5.22 -20.95 -5.75
CA ASN A 243 -4.46 -21.16 -4.52
C ASN A 243 -3.14 -20.36 -4.62
N PHE A 244 -3.00 -19.31 -3.80
CA PHE A 244 -1.80 -18.46 -3.76
C PHE A 244 -0.67 -19.05 -2.89
N GLY A 245 -0.65 -20.36 -2.70
CA GLY A 245 0.39 -21.08 -1.98
C GLY A 245 0.22 -21.05 -0.45
N ILE A 246 -0.87 -20.48 0.04
CA ILE A 246 -1.25 -20.54 1.46
C ILE A 246 -2.67 -21.06 1.54
N GLU A 247 -2.81 -22.34 1.74
CA GLU A 247 -4.12 -22.96 1.97
C GLU A 247 -4.59 -22.62 3.39
N LEU A 248 -5.81 -22.07 3.52
CA LEU A 248 -6.42 -21.89 4.82
C LEU A 248 -6.90 -23.26 5.33
N VAL A 249 -6.19 -23.81 6.29
CA VAL A 249 -6.61 -25.05 6.96
C VAL A 249 -7.55 -24.65 8.11
N ILE A 250 -8.80 -25.10 8.03
CA ILE A 250 -9.75 -24.97 9.14
C ILE A 250 -9.57 -26.20 10.02
N THR A 251 -9.22 -25.97 11.27
CA THR A 251 -9.03 -27.05 12.26
C THR A 251 -10.07 -26.89 13.34
N ASP A 252 -10.94 -27.89 13.48
CA ASP A 252 -11.88 -28.00 14.59
C ASP A 252 -11.24 -28.87 15.67
N ASP A 253 -10.50 -28.24 16.58
CA ASP A 253 -9.80 -28.89 17.68
C ASP A 253 -10.00 -28.04 18.95
N PRO A 254 -11.05 -28.34 19.75
CA PRO A 254 -11.36 -27.58 20.96
C PRO A 254 -10.23 -27.56 22.00
N MET A 255 -9.42 -28.63 22.07
CA MET A 255 -8.28 -28.66 22.99
C MET A 255 -7.16 -27.73 22.52
N PHE A 256 -7.00 -27.61 21.22
CA PHE A 256 -6.01 -26.68 20.66
C PHE A 256 -6.49 -25.22 20.80
N GLU A 257 -7.77 -24.96 20.61
CA GLU A 257 -8.36 -23.63 20.86
C GLU A 257 -8.16 -23.19 22.32
N GLN A 258 -8.39 -24.06 23.29
CA GLN A 258 -8.10 -23.77 24.70
C GLN A 258 -6.64 -23.42 24.97
N ARG A 259 -5.69 -24.06 24.29
CA ARG A 259 -4.26 -23.69 24.40
C ARG A 259 -3.98 -22.32 23.85
N ILE A 260 -4.65 -21.94 22.76
CA ILE A 260 -4.52 -20.61 22.20
C ILE A 260 -5.16 -19.56 23.12
N ASP A 261 -6.31 -19.86 23.75
CA ASP A 261 -6.90 -19.01 24.79
C ASP A 261 -5.91 -18.78 25.93
N ARG A 262 -5.29 -19.86 26.42
CA ARG A 262 -4.28 -19.79 27.49
C ARG A 262 -3.06 -18.96 27.10
N TYR A 263 -2.62 -19.01 25.82
CA TYR A 263 -1.55 -18.14 25.32
C TYR A 263 -1.92 -16.66 25.45
N PHE A 264 -3.15 -16.27 25.08
CA PHE A 264 -3.58 -14.87 25.19
C PHE A 264 -3.76 -14.41 26.64
N GLU A 265 -4.18 -15.29 27.54
CA GLU A 265 -4.24 -15.01 28.99
C GLU A 265 -2.85 -14.77 29.58
N LEU A 266 -1.86 -15.54 29.14
CA LEU A 266 -0.49 -15.51 29.66
C LEU A 266 0.41 -14.52 28.94
N LYS A 267 -0.01 -14.02 27.78
CA LYS A 267 0.77 -13.05 26.99
C LYS A 267 1.31 -11.85 27.79
N PRO A 268 0.68 -11.38 28.86
CA PRO A 268 1.27 -10.40 29.78
C PRO A 268 2.39 -10.94 30.68
N ASN A 269 2.51 -12.28 30.82
CA ASN A 269 3.52 -12.94 31.67
C ASN A 269 4.55 -13.64 30.78
N GLU A 270 5.74 -13.05 30.65
CA GLU A 270 6.72 -13.34 29.58
C GLU A 270 7.23 -14.80 29.56
N MET A 271 7.46 -15.44 30.71
CA MET A 271 8.03 -16.79 30.73
C MET A 271 7.02 -17.87 30.34
N GLU A 272 5.86 -17.88 30.95
CA GLU A 272 4.80 -18.87 30.69
C GLU A 272 4.19 -18.68 29.28
N CYS A 273 4.09 -17.42 28.79
CA CYS A 273 3.69 -17.08 27.44
C CYS A 273 4.62 -17.72 26.40
N LYS A 274 5.93 -17.69 26.63
CA LYS A 274 6.93 -18.26 25.73
C LYS A 274 6.81 -19.78 25.59
N GLU A 275 6.58 -20.48 26.69
CA GLU A 275 6.37 -21.94 26.68
C GLU A 275 5.12 -22.34 25.90
N VAL A 276 3.99 -21.67 26.14
CA VAL A 276 2.74 -21.93 25.43
C VAL A 276 2.87 -21.58 23.93
N TYR A 277 3.57 -20.50 23.61
CA TYR A 277 3.83 -20.13 22.23
C TYR A 277 4.64 -21.19 21.47
N GLU A 278 5.70 -21.75 22.05
CA GLU A 278 6.48 -22.82 21.41
C GLU A 278 5.65 -24.09 21.20
N LEU A 279 4.77 -24.46 22.13
CA LEU A 279 3.85 -25.60 21.96
C LEU A 279 2.86 -25.40 20.78
N ILE A 280 2.32 -24.20 20.63
CA ILE A 280 1.45 -23.85 19.49
C ILE A 280 2.23 -23.93 18.18
N LYS A 281 3.42 -23.34 18.15
CA LYS A 281 4.30 -23.29 17.00
C LYS A 281 4.69 -24.70 16.50
N ASP A 282 5.06 -25.60 17.40
CA ASP A 282 5.43 -26.97 17.05
C ASP A 282 4.24 -27.76 16.49
N ARG A 283 3.05 -27.58 17.04
CA ARG A 283 1.81 -28.18 16.52
C ARG A 283 1.51 -27.70 15.11
N VAL A 284 1.62 -26.40 14.87
CA VAL A 284 1.35 -25.79 13.56
C VAL A 284 2.41 -26.21 12.52
N LYS A 285 3.69 -26.29 12.91
CA LYS A 285 4.76 -26.81 12.03
C LYS A 285 4.52 -28.25 11.58
N ALA A 286 4.01 -29.09 12.45
CA ALA A 286 3.73 -30.49 12.11
C ALA A 286 2.69 -30.65 10.99
N THR A 287 1.81 -29.67 10.82
CA THR A 287 0.79 -29.64 9.74
C THR A 287 1.27 -29.02 8.45
N ALA A 288 2.38 -28.29 8.47
CA ALA A 288 2.82 -27.39 7.39
C ALA A 288 3.65 -28.05 6.27
N LYS A 289 4.12 -29.26 6.45
CA LYS A 289 5.01 -29.94 5.45
C LYS A 289 6.14 -29.04 4.90
N GLY A 290 6.60 -28.06 5.70
CA GLY A 290 7.74 -27.19 5.36
C GLY A 290 7.43 -25.92 4.54
N GLY A 291 6.16 -25.64 4.23
CA GLY A 291 5.75 -24.44 3.48
C GLY A 291 5.12 -23.34 4.35
N PRO A 292 4.71 -22.20 3.74
CA PRO A 292 3.92 -21.18 4.42
C PRO A 292 2.61 -21.74 4.96
N ILE A 293 2.19 -21.23 6.11
CA ILE A 293 1.01 -21.73 6.83
C ILE A 293 -0.02 -20.63 6.97
N LYS A 294 -1.28 -20.99 6.74
CA LYS A 294 -2.43 -20.19 7.15
C LYS A 294 -3.49 -21.14 7.70
N GLN A 295 -3.71 -21.07 9.01
CA GLN A 295 -4.60 -22.00 9.71
C GLN A 295 -5.60 -21.23 10.57
N ASN A 296 -6.90 -21.56 10.43
CA ASN A 296 -7.95 -21.06 11.30
C ASN A 296 -8.27 -22.13 12.34
N ILE A 297 -8.23 -21.75 13.63
CA ILE A 297 -8.51 -22.61 14.77
C ILE A 297 -9.51 -21.88 15.66
N GLY A 298 -10.78 -22.24 15.55
CA GLY A 298 -11.86 -21.54 16.23
C GLY A 298 -11.86 -20.05 15.91
N LYS A 299 -11.68 -19.20 16.91
CA LYS A 299 -11.65 -17.72 16.80
C LYS A 299 -10.25 -17.15 16.51
N TYR A 300 -9.27 -17.98 16.16
CA TYR A 300 -7.89 -17.54 15.94
C TYR A 300 -7.40 -17.86 14.52
N LEU A 301 -6.63 -16.93 13.97
CA LEU A 301 -5.90 -17.10 12.73
C LEU A 301 -4.41 -17.20 13.03
N ILE A 302 -3.75 -18.28 12.58
CA ILE A 302 -2.31 -18.45 12.68
C ILE A 302 -1.70 -18.36 11.28
N GLU A 303 -0.77 -17.44 11.10
CA GLU A 303 0.02 -17.32 9.87
C GLU A 303 1.50 -17.60 10.16
N GLY A 304 2.11 -18.43 9.34
CA GLY A 304 3.54 -18.75 9.40
C GLY A 304 4.22 -18.48 8.07
N LYS A 305 5.31 -17.70 8.09
CA LYS A 305 6.11 -17.39 6.90
C LYS A 305 7.59 -17.63 7.20
N PRO A 306 8.35 -18.27 6.27
CA PRO A 306 9.80 -18.37 6.42
C PRO A 306 10.43 -16.98 6.32
N ASP A 307 11.40 -16.68 7.17
CA ASP A 307 12.23 -15.49 7.06
C ASP A 307 13.34 -15.70 5.99
N ALA A 308 14.15 -14.68 5.76
CA ALA A 308 15.24 -14.72 4.78
C ALA A 308 16.31 -15.81 5.07
N LYS A 309 16.32 -16.39 6.27
CA LYS A 309 17.23 -17.48 6.67
C LYS A 309 16.51 -18.84 6.70
N GLY A 310 15.25 -18.91 6.26
CA GLY A 310 14.43 -20.11 6.27
C GLY A 310 13.80 -20.46 7.61
N ALA A 311 13.95 -19.62 8.64
CA ALA A 311 13.32 -19.83 9.94
C ALA A 311 11.85 -19.37 9.91
N MET A 312 10.95 -20.26 10.36
CA MET A 312 9.50 -19.98 10.37
C MET A 312 9.14 -18.97 11.46
N ARG A 313 8.56 -17.82 11.06
CA ARG A 313 7.97 -16.84 11.99
C ARG A 313 6.46 -16.98 11.97
N PHE A 314 5.85 -16.95 13.14
CA PHE A 314 4.41 -17.09 13.30
C PHE A 314 3.80 -15.83 13.90
N SER A 315 2.61 -15.45 13.38
CA SER A 315 1.67 -14.56 14.05
C SER A 315 0.43 -15.34 14.47
N ILE A 316 -0.16 -14.94 15.57
CA ILE A 316 -1.43 -15.49 16.09
C ILE A 316 -2.34 -14.30 16.35
N ASP A 317 -3.42 -14.22 15.61
CA ASP A 317 -4.38 -13.13 15.66
C ASP A 317 -5.75 -13.65 16.07
N LYS A 318 -6.46 -12.90 16.91
CA LYS A 318 -7.85 -13.19 17.27
C LYS A 318 -8.76 -12.58 16.23
N LEU A 319 -9.64 -13.41 15.63
CA LEU A 319 -10.61 -13.01 14.60
C LEU A 319 -11.75 -12.16 15.19
#